data_128421a20117f2099f65fd4065d8d97c
#
_entry.id   128421a20117f2099f65fd4065d8d97c
#
_cell.length_a   1.000
_cell.length_b   1.000
_cell.length_c   1.000
_cell.angle_alpha   90.00
_cell.angle_beta   90.00
_cell.angle_gamma   90.00
#
_symmetry.space_group_name_H-M   'P 1'
#
loop_
_entity.id
_entity.type
_entity.pdbx_description
1 polymer ?
#
loop_
_entity_poly.entity_id
_entity_poly.type
_entity_poly.pdbx_seq_one_letter_code
_entity_poly.pdbx_strand_id
1 'polypeptide(L)'
;MVARIWRGYTTPENADAYENFLKTEFLPAVETKKIAGYKRFELLRKNNGDEISFITIMWFESIEHIRSFAGEEYEKAVVHPKAQALLKRYDKHRSIMKYDIN
;
A
#
# COMPACT_ATOMS: atom_id res chain seq x y z
N MET A 1 8.54 -9.25 -12.31
CA MET A 1 7.65 -8.75 -11.25
C MET A 1 8.07 -7.37 -10.78
N VAL A 2 7.11 -6.54 -10.47
CA VAL A 2 7.35 -5.17 -10.01
C VAL A 2 6.54 -4.95 -8.75
N ALA A 3 7.17 -4.36 -7.72
CA ALA A 3 6.51 -4.04 -6.46
C ALA A 3 6.20 -2.55 -6.39
N ARG A 4 4.99 -2.23 -5.98
CA ARG A 4 4.56 -0.87 -5.67
C ARG A 4 4.46 -0.78 -4.15
N ILE A 5 5.39 -0.05 -3.54
CA ILE A 5 5.61 -0.02 -2.10
C ILE A 5 5.22 1.33 -1.53
N TRP A 6 4.52 1.31 -0.41
CA TRP A 6 4.11 2.54 0.26
C TRP A 6 4.25 2.41 1.77
N ARG A 7 4.62 3.50 2.42
CA ARG A 7 4.82 3.55 3.86
C ARG A 7 3.89 4.57 4.51
N GLY A 8 3.23 4.12 5.59
CA GLY A 8 2.42 4.97 6.43
C GLY A 8 2.72 4.68 7.90
N TYR A 9 2.36 5.62 8.77
CA TYR A 9 2.71 5.54 10.19
C TYR A 9 1.51 5.95 11.01
N THR A 10 1.26 5.20 12.09
CA THR A 10 0.17 5.49 13.02
C THR A 10 0.70 5.74 14.42
N THR A 11 -0.13 6.32 15.28
CA THR A 11 0.09 6.23 16.71
C THR A 11 -0.22 4.79 17.16
N PRO A 12 0.30 4.35 18.31
CA PRO A 12 -0.05 3.02 18.82
C PRO A 12 -1.56 2.82 18.97
N GLU A 13 -2.30 3.86 19.34
CA GLU A 13 -3.75 3.80 19.55
C GLU A 13 -4.51 3.50 18.25
N ASN A 14 -4.02 3.98 17.11
CA ASN A 14 -4.69 3.81 15.83
C ASN A 14 -4.21 2.61 15.02
N ALA A 15 -3.15 1.93 15.47
CA ALA A 15 -2.50 0.89 14.68
C ALA A 15 -3.43 -0.27 14.33
N ASP A 16 -4.16 -0.78 15.31
CA ASP A 16 -5.07 -1.92 15.07
C ASP A 16 -6.23 -1.53 14.17
N ALA A 17 -6.76 -0.32 14.34
CA ALA A 17 -7.84 0.17 13.49
C ALA A 17 -7.37 0.33 12.04
N TYR A 18 -6.15 0.82 11.83
CA TYR A 18 -5.59 0.98 10.50
C TYR A 18 -5.34 -0.38 9.83
N GLU A 19 -4.75 -1.33 10.57
CA GLU A 19 -4.54 -2.68 10.06
C GLU A 19 -5.88 -3.32 9.68
N ASN A 20 -6.89 -3.19 10.53
CA ASN A 20 -8.22 -3.72 10.27
C ASN A 20 -8.85 -3.09 9.01
N PHE A 21 -8.70 -1.77 8.84
CA PHE A 21 -9.16 -1.08 7.64
C PHE A 21 -8.54 -1.68 6.38
N LEU A 22 -7.22 -1.89 6.39
CA LEU A 22 -6.53 -2.46 5.23
C LEU A 22 -7.01 -3.87 4.91
N LYS A 23 -7.23 -4.70 5.93
CA LYS A 23 -7.63 -6.09 5.74
C LYS A 23 -9.10 -6.27 5.36
N THR A 24 -9.99 -5.43 5.89
CA THR A 24 -11.43 -5.62 5.73
C THR A 24 -12.07 -4.70 4.69
N GLU A 25 -11.44 -3.59 4.35
CA GLU A 25 -12.01 -2.62 3.40
C GLU A 25 -11.11 -2.40 2.19
N PHE A 26 -9.82 -2.10 2.41
CA PHE A 26 -8.92 -1.78 1.30
C PHE A 26 -8.62 -2.99 0.43
N LEU A 27 -8.13 -4.07 1.01
CA LEU A 27 -7.74 -5.26 0.26
C LEU A 27 -8.92 -5.91 -0.47
N PRO A 28 -10.09 -6.12 0.16
CA PRO A 28 -11.24 -6.64 -0.57
C PRO A 28 -11.67 -5.75 -1.75
N ALA A 29 -11.60 -4.43 -1.60
CA ALA A 29 -11.93 -3.50 -2.68
C ALA A 29 -10.95 -3.64 -3.85
N VAL A 30 -9.67 -3.81 -3.57
CA VAL A 30 -8.64 -4.03 -4.59
C VAL A 30 -8.89 -5.35 -5.32
N GLU A 31 -9.15 -6.42 -4.58
CA GLU A 31 -9.39 -7.75 -5.17
C GLU A 31 -10.65 -7.78 -6.03
N THR A 32 -11.70 -7.07 -5.62
CA THR A 32 -12.96 -7.00 -6.37
C THR A 32 -12.78 -6.34 -7.73
N LYS A 33 -11.84 -5.41 -7.87
CA LYS A 33 -11.58 -4.72 -9.13
C LYS A 33 -11.00 -5.62 -10.21
N LYS A 34 -10.47 -6.78 -9.85
CA LYS A 34 -9.81 -7.72 -10.79
C LYS A 34 -8.79 -7.03 -11.68
N ILE A 35 -7.85 -6.35 -11.03
CA ILE A 35 -6.85 -5.54 -11.72
C ILE A 35 -5.92 -6.40 -12.57
N ALA A 36 -5.79 -6.07 -13.85
CA ALA A 36 -4.91 -6.81 -14.76
C ALA A 36 -3.46 -6.74 -14.27
N GLY A 37 -2.78 -7.90 -14.24
CA GLY A 37 -1.38 -7.99 -13.82
C GLY A 37 -1.12 -7.92 -12.33
N TYR A 38 -2.13 -7.65 -11.53
CA TYR A 38 -2.01 -7.65 -10.07
C TYR A 38 -1.87 -9.09 -9.57
N LYS A 39 -0.87 -9.34 -8.71
CA LYS A 39 -0.56 -10.69 -8.22
C LYS A 39 -0.94 -10.89 -6.76
N ARG A 40 -0.49 -9.99 -5.88
CA ARG A 40 -0.74 -10.16 -4.44
C ARG A 40 -0.46 -8.87 -3.69
N PHE A 41 -0.93 -8.84 -2.46
CA PHE A 41 -0.75 -7.75 -1.50
C PHE A 41 -0.02 -8.28 -0.27
N GLU A 42 0.93 -7.52 0.23
CA GLU A 42 1.61 -7.84 1.49
C GLU A 42 1.57 -6.63 2.41
N LEU A 43 1.36 -6.90 3.69
CA LEU A 43 1.33 -5.87 4.73
C LEU A 43 2.37 -6.22 5.78
N LEU A 44 3.26 -5.28 6.06
CA LEU A 44 4.27 -5.40 7.10
C LEU A 44 4.02 -4.33 8.16
N ARG A 45 4.20 -4.70 9.42
CA ARG A 45 3.98 -3.81 10.56
C ARG A 45 5.16 -3.90 11.50
N LYS A 46 5.65 -2.74 11.97
CA LYS A 46 6.75 -2.67 12.94
C LYS A 46 6.43 -1.70 14.05
N ASN A 47 6.58 -2.15 15.29
CA ASN A 47 6.44 -1.32 16.47
C ASN A 47 7.75 -0.57 16.74
N ASN A 48 7.72 0.77 16.70
CA ASN A 48 8.87 1.62 16.98
C ASN A 48 8.75 2.36 18.31
N GLY A 49 7.86 1.89 19.20
CA GLY A 49 7.61 2.53 20.49
C GLY A 49 6.43 3.49 20.43
N ASP A 50 6.69 4.74 20.13
CA ASP A 50 5.65 5.79 20.05
C ASP A 50 4.98 5.89 18.67
N GLU A 51 5.45 5.11 17.71
CA GLU A 51 4.96 5.14 16.33
C GLU A 51 4.99 3.73 15.75
N ILE A 52 3.95 3.36 15.04
CA ILE A 52 3.86 2.07 14.35
C ILE A 52 4.03 2.28 12.85
N SER A 53 5.02 1.60 12.26
CA SER A 53 5.26 1.65 10.81
C SER A 53 4.43 0.59 10.10
N PHE A 54 3.87 0.97 8.96
CA PHE A 54 3.18 0.05 8.06
C PHE A 54 3.78 0.16 6.67
N ILE A 55 4.08 -0.98 6.06
CA ILE A 55 4.52 -1.04 4.67
C ILE A 55 3.51 -1.88 3.91
N THR A 56 2.96 -1.32 2.84
CA THR A 56 2.09 -2.05 1.93
C THR A 56 2.83 -2.32 0.64
N ILE A 57 2.75 -3.53 0.14
CA ILE A 57 3.40 -3.95 -1.10
C ILE A 57 2.34 -4.57 -2.01
N MET A 58 2.17 -3.98 -3.19
CA MET A 58 1.33 -4.55 -4.24
C MET A 58 2.23 -5.06 -5.35
N TRP A 59 2.13 -6.34 -5.67
CA TRP A 59 2.93 -6.97 -6.71
C TRP A 59 2.18 -7.00 -8.04
N PHE A 60 2.85 -6.58 -9.10
CA PHE A 60 2.32 -6.55 -10.47
C PHE A 60 3.27 -7.24 -11.42
N GLU A 61 2.77 -7.69 -12.57
CA GLU A 61 3.61 -8.30 -13.60
C GLU A 61 4.59 -7.32 -14.23
N SER A 62 4.16 -6.06 -14.41
CA SER A 62 4.98 -5.04 -15.08
C SER A 62 4.59 -3.64 -14.65
N ILE A 63 5.44 -2.67 -15.00
CA ILE A 63 5.17 -1.24 -14.77
C ILE A 63 3.95 -0.78 -15.57
N GLU A 64 3.74 -1.31 -16.77
CA GLU A 64 2.57 -0.98 -17.59
C GLU A 64 1.27 -1.33 -16.88
N HIS A 65 1.24 -2.44 -16.16
CA HIS A 65 0.07 -2.82 -15.37
C HIS A 65 -0.17 -1.85 -14.20
N ILE A 66 0.91 -1.38 -13.57
CA ILE A 66 0.81 -0.36 -12.53
C ILE A 66 0.27 0.95 -13.12
N ARG A 67 0.78 1.36 -14.27
CA ARG A 67 0.33 2.58 -14.96
C ARG A 67 -1.14 2.49 -15.36
N SER A 68 -1.59 1.35 -15.85
CA SER A 68 -3.00 1.12 -16.16
C SER A 68 -3.89 1.23 -14.94
N PHE A 69 -3.43 0.75 -13.80
CA PHE A 69 -4.19 0.79 -12.54
C PHE A 69 -4.19 2.19 -11.92
N ALA A 70 -3.04 2.83 -11.82
CA ALA A 70 -2.84 4.06 -11.04
C ALA A 70 -2.71 5.33 -11.89
N GLY A 71 -2.61 5.21 -13.23
CA GLY A 71 -2.45 6.36 -14.14
C GLY A 71 -1.00 6.75 -14.33
N GLU A 72 -0.77 7.85 -15.07
CA GLU A 72 0.57 8.32 -15.40
C GLU A 72 1.37 8.75 -14.17
N GLU A 73 0.70 9.27 -13.15
CA GLU A 73 1.34 9.64 -11.89
C GLU A 73 1.32 8.49 -10.88
N TYR A 74 1.66 7.29 -11.34
CA TYR A 74 1.53 6.08 -10.53
C TYR A 74 2.46 6.02 -9.31
N GLU A 75 3.47 6.86 -9.24
CA GLU A 75 4.33 6.95 -8.05
C GLU A 75 3.71 7.82 -6.96
N LYS A 76 2.74 8.66 -7.30
CA LYS A 76 2.08 9.53 -6.35
C LYS A 76 1.08 8.75 -5.51
N ALA A 77 1.12 8.96 -4.20
CA ALA A 77 0.18 8.30 -3.28
C ALA A 77 -1.15 9.05 -3.26
N VAL A 78 -2.25 8.29 -3.48
CA VAL A 78 -3.61 8.79 -3.27
C VAL A 78 -4.15 8.01 -2.08
N VAL A 79 -4.38 8.70 -0.97
CA VAL A 79 -4.72 8.06 0.30
C VAL A 79 -6.21 8.24 0.58
N HIS A 80 -6.90 7.13 0.82
CA HIS A 80 -8.32 7.13 1.15
C HIS A 80 -8.57 8.00 2.40
N PRO A 81 -9.63 8.84 2.43
CA PRO A 81 -9.91 9.69 3.59
C PRO A 81 -9.97 8.96 4.93
N LYS A 82 -10.50 7.75 4.93
CA LYS A 82 -10.56 6.91 6.14
C LYS A 82 -9.18 6.53 6.65
N ALA A 83 -8.25 6.24 5.72
CA ALA A 83 -6.87 5.97 6.06
C ALA A 83 -6.17 7.23 6.58
N GLN A 84 -6.41 8.38 5.95
CA GLN A 84 -5.84 9.65 6.39
C GLN A 84 -6.23 9.98 7.83
N ALA A 85 -7.46 9.67 8.22
CA ALA A 85 -7.94 9.92 9.58
C ALA A 85 -7.19 9.08 10.64
N LEU A 86 -6.67 7.93 10.24
CA LEU A 86 -5.97 7.00 11.14
C LEU A 86 -4.45 7.17 11.11
N LEU A 87 -3.91 7.72 10.03
CA LEU A 87 -2.47 7.88 9.84
C LEU A 87 -1.96 9.14 10.51
N LYS A 88 -0.82 9.03 11.20
CA LYS A 88 -0.09 10.16 11.76
C LYS A 88 0.68 10.90 10.67
N ARG A 89 1.31 10.14 9.78
CA ARG A 89 2.03 10.65 8.61
C ARG A 89 2.18 9.53 7.58
N TYR A 90 2.50 9.86 6.37
CA TYR A 90 2.70 8.87 5.30
C TYR A 90 3.56 9.45 4.19
N ASP A 91 4.15 8.56 3.40
CA ASP A 91 4.95 8.96 2.23
C ASP A 91 4.02 9.50 1.14
N LYS A 92 4.40 10.64 0.55
CA LYS A 92 3.63 11.27 -0.54
C LYS A 92 3.77 10.52 -1.86
N HIS A 93 4.80 9.71 -1.98
CA HIS A 93 5.09 8.94 -3.19
C HIS A 93 5.26 7.47 -2.85
N ARG A 94 5.00 6.63 -3.83
CA ARG A 94 5.22 5.19 -3.72
C ARG A 94 6.55 4.83 -4.37
N SER A 95 7.24 3.84 -3.81
CA SER A 95 8.46 3.31 -4.39
C SER A 95 8.09 2.19 -5.37
N ILE A 96 8.66 2.23 -6.57
CA ILE A 96 8.48 1.21 -7.57
C ILE A 96 9.80 0.47 -7.70
N MET A 97 9.79 -0.82 -7.42
CA MET A 97 11.00 -1.63 -7.42
C MET A 97 10.81 -2.88 -8.26
N LYS A 98 11.78 -3.17 -9.12
CA LYS A 98 11.79 -4.40 -9.89
C LYS A 98 12.42 -5.51 -9.05
N TYR A 99 11.82 -6.67 -9.14
CA TYR A 99 12.36 -7.87 -8.54
C TYR A 99 12.78 -8.80 -9.68
N ASP A 100 14.09 -8.95 -9.86
CA ASP A 100 14.68 -9.77 -10.90
C ASP A 100 15.27 -11.01 -10.25
N ILE A 101 14.67 -12.16 -10.54
CA ILE A 101 15.24 -13.44 -10.14
C ILE A 101 15.79 -14.11 -11.39
N ASN A 102 17.05 -14.41 -11.38
CA ASN A 102 17.68 -15.18 -12.42
C ASN A 102 17.73 -16.65 -12.02
#